data_4cf735d8c0fa43499f63694c1e621b3a
#
_entry.id   4cf735d8c0fa43499f63694c1e621b3a
#
_cell.length_a   1.000
_cell.length_b   1.000
_cell.length_c   1.000
_cell.angle_alpha   90.00
_cell.angle_beta   90.00
_cell.angle_gamma   90.00
#
_symmetry.space_group_name_H-M   'P 1'
#
loop_
_entity.id
_entity.type
_entity.pdbx_description
1 polymer ?
#
loop_
_entity_poly.entity_id
_entity_poly.type
_entity_poly.pdbx_seq_one_letter_code
_entity_poly.pdbx_strand_id
1 'polypeptide(L)'
;MKYEWRKQDKALYGAKKYPALITIPAQNYIMISGKGNPNDVDFSNRVGALYSLAYAVKSSYKAVSLQEEIHDFAVYPLEGIWTKINGDYLDKAKLEYTIMIRQPDFISEEMVNKALGMVRIKKPNPLLEEIHFVTMQNGLCVEVLHVGAFDDEPVSFEKMDQFSAAHGLRRSENYHREIYLSNANRVEKSKLNTILRYSVEQIPVGSV
;
A
#
# COMPACT_ATOMS: atom_id res chain seq x y z
N MET A 1 -10.11 -5.26 -22.86
CA MET A 1 -8.63 -5.24 -22.66
C MET A 1 -8.25 -5.64 -21.23
N LYS A 2 -6.96 -5.89 -20.95
CA LYS A 2 -6.46 -6.08 -19.59
C LYS A 2 -6.01 -4.75 -19.00
N TYR A 3 -6.53 -4.39 -17.82
CA TYR A 3 -6.09 -3.21 -17.08
C TYR A 3 -4.75 -3.48 -16.38
N GLU A 4 -3.74 -2.71 -16.71
CA GLU A 4 -2.39 -2.85 -16.15
C GLU A 4 -2.04 -1.57 -15.37
N TRP A 5 -2.13 -1.58 -14.04
CA TRP A 5 -1.90 -0.42 -13.19
C TRP A 5 -0.55 0.27 -13.44
N ARG A 6 0.49 -0.48 -13.86
CA ARG A 6 1.79 0.13 -14.22
C ARG A 6 1.72 1.07 -15.41
N LYS A 7 0.69 0.93 -16.25
CA LYS A 7 0.47 1.77 -17.42
C LYS A 7 -0.59 2.84 -17.15
N GLN A 8 -1.76 2.41 -16.67
CA GLN A 8 -2.91 3.29 -16.49
C GLN A 8 -2.76 4.19 -15.25
N ASP A 9 -2.17 3.68 -14.16
CA ASP A 9 -1.95 4.43 -12.92
C ASP A 9 -0.49 4.89 -12.75
N LYS A 10 0.24 5.07 -13.84
CA LYS A 10 1.65 5.47 -13.80
C LYS A 10 1.88 6.74 -12.97
N ALA A 11 0.93 7.67 -12.97
CA ALA A 11 1.00 8.89 -12.16
C ALA A 11 1.04 8.59 -10.65
N LEU A 12 0.43 7.48 -10.20
CA LEU A 12 0.32 7.12 -8.78
C LEU A 12 1.41 6.14 -8.32
N TYR A 13 2.03 5.41 -9.27
CA TYR A 13 3.03 4.36 -8.98
C TYR A 13 4.39 4.61 -9.63
N GLY A 14 4.59 5.82 -10.19
CA GLY A 14 5.82 6.21 -10.89
C GLY A 14 6.68 7.22 -10.13
N ALA A 15 6.79 7.09 -8.81
CA ALA A 15 7.57 7.98 -7.95
C ALA A 15 9.01 8.17 -8.43
N LYS A 16 9.55 9.36 -8.19
CA LYS A 16 10.92 9.74 -8.56
C LYS A 16 11.89 9.41 -7.42
N LYS A 17 13.19 9.33 -7.73
CA LYS A 17 14.27 9.15 -6.73
C LYS A 17 14.54 10.42 -5.90
N TYR A 18 13.78 11.47 -6.09
CA TYR A 18 13.78 12.71 -5.32
C TYR A 18 12.36 13.00 -4.84
N PRO A 19 12.19 13.64 -3.67
CA PRO A 19 10.89 13.94 -3.12
C PRO A 19 10.06 14.80 -4.07
N ALA A 20 8.76 14.50 -4.16
CA ALA A 20 7.82 15.24 -4.97
C ALA A 20 6.43 15.27 -4.31
N LEU A 21 5.67 16.32 -4.61
CA LEU A 21 4.26 16.41 -4.24
C LEU A 21 3.39 15.60 -5.20
N ILE A 22 2.40 14.95 -4.63
CA ILE A 22 1.38 14.21 -5.38
C ILE A 22 0.03 14.32 -4.65
N THR A 23 -1.06 14.39 -5.41
CA THR A 23 -2.41 14.28 -4.86
C THR A 23 -2.96 12.88 -5.10
N ILE A 24 -3.30 12.18 -4.02
CA ILE A 24 -3.84 10.83 -4.05
C ILE A 24 -5.37 10.92 -3.96
N PRO A 25 -6.11 10.49 -5.00
CA PRO A 25 -7.56 10.44 -4.98
C PRO A 25 -8.07 9.35 -4.02
N ALA A 26 -9.38 9.28 -3.83
CA ALA A 26 -10.00 8.16 -3.16
C ALA A 26 -9.70 6.86 -3.91
N GLN A 27 -9.32 5.82 -3.19
CA GLN A 27 -8.94 4.52 -3.73
C GLN A 27 -9.51 3.39 -2.87
N ASN A 28 -9.89 2.29 -3.50
CA ASN A 28 -10.43 1.12 -2.83
C ASN A 28 -9.34 0.11 -2.50
N TYR A 29 -9.41 -0.47 -1.33
CA TYR A 29 -8.45 -1.46 -0.83
C TYR A 29 -9.14 -2.65 -0.18
N ILE A 30 -8.55 -3.82 -0.30
CA ILE A 30 -8.70 -4.89 0.68
C ILE A 30 -7.53 -4.78 1.66
N MET A 31 -7.81 -4.80 2.96
CA MET A 31 -6.79 -4.56 3.98
C MET A 31 -6.98 -5.43 5.22
N ILE A 32 -5.87 -5.70 5.90
CA ILE A 32 -5.81 -6.43 7.15
C ILE A 32 -4.78 -5.79 8.07
N SER A 33 -5.14 -5.57 9.33
CA SER A 33 -4.24 -5.03 10.34
C SER A 33 -3.51 -6.14 11.06
N GLY A 34 -2.34 -5.81 11.61
CA GLY A 34 -1.54 -6.72 12.40
C GLY A 34 -0.61 -5.98 13.35
N LYS A 35 0.07 -6.76 14.21
CA LYS A 35 1.04 -6.26 15.18
C LYS A 35 2.21 -7.22 15.28
N GLY A 36 3.41 -6.68 15.44
CA GLY A 36 4.63 -7.47 15.61
C GLY A 36 5.65 -7.28 14.48
N ASN A 37 6.64 -8.16 14.47
CA ASN A 37 7.75 -8.07 13.54
C ASN A 37 7.34 -8.51 12.11
N PRO A 38 7.56 -7.68 11.07
CA PRO A 38 7.25 -8.06 9.69
C PRO A 38 8.09 -9.23 9.14
N ASN A 39 9.10 -9.70 9.88
CA ASN A 39 9.82 -10.92 9.53
C ASN A 39 9.20 -12.20 10.13
N ASP A 40 8.17 -12.07 10.94
CA ASP A 40 7.52 -13.21 11.60
C ASP A 40 6.51 -13.90 10.68
N VAL A 41 6.18 -15.13 11.03
CA VAL A 41 5.25 -15.98 10.28
C VAL A 41 3.84 -15.36 10.21
N ASP A 42 3.38 -14.66 11.26
CA ASP A 42 2.08 -14.00 11.27
C ASP A 42 1.95 -12.97 10.15
N PHE A 43 2.95 -12.10 9.98
CA PHE A 43 2.96 -11.13 8.87
C PHE A 43 2.88 -11.83 7.51
N SER A 44 3.68 -12.87 7.30
CA SER A 44 3.69 -13.65 6.07
C SER A 44 2.33 -14.31 5.80
N ASN A 45 1.65 -14.83 6.85
CA ASN A 45 0.32 -15.42 6.73
C ASN A 45 -0.74 -14.37 6.35
N ARG A 46 -0.69 -13.15 6.91
CA ARG A 46 -1.58 -12.04 6.56
C ARG A 46 -1.38 -11.61 5.11
N VAL A 47 -0.14 -11.49 4.66
CA VAL A 47 0.20 -11.22 3.24
C VAL A 47 -0.39 -12.31 2.34
N GLY A 48 -0.24 -13.58 2.72
CA GLY A 48 -0.80 -14.73 1.99
C GLY A 48 -2.33 -14.69 1.89
N ALA A 49 -3.02 -14.32 2.99
CA ALA A 49 -4.48 -14.18 3.01
C ALA A 49 -4.95 -13.07 2.06
N LEU A 50 -4.31 -11.88 2.11
CA LEU A 50 -4.61 -10.76 1.20
C LEU A 50 -4.44 -11.14 -0.27
N TYR A 51 -3.31 -11.74 -0.64
CA TYR A 51 -3.10 -12.17 -2.03
C TYR A 51 -4.07 -13.26 -2.45
N SER A 52 -4.43 -14.19 -1.55
CA SER A 52 -5.44 -15.21 -1.85
C SER A 52 -6.77 -14.58 -2.24
N LEU A 53 -7.23 -13.56 -1.49
CA LEU A 53 -8.44 -12.82 -1.82
C LEU A 53 -8.28 -11.97 -3.09
N ALA A 54 -7.18 -11.22 -3.24
CA ALA A 54 -6.94 -10.38 -4.41
C ALA A 54 -6.97 -11.16 -5.73
N TYR A 55 -6.35 -12.34 -5.75
CA TYR A 55 -6.39 -13.22 -6.93
C TYR A 55 -7.76 -13.85 -7.15
N ALA A 56 -8.53 -14.12 -6.09
CA ALA A 56 -9.90 -14.60 -6.23
C ALA A 56 -10.82 -13.52 -6.80
N VAL A 57 -10.71 -12.27 -6.35
CA VAL A 57 -11.43 -11.12 -6.91
C VAL A 57 -11.12 -10.98 -8.41
N LYS A 58 -9.84 -10.98 -8.77
CA LYS A 58 -9.41 -10.94 -10.17
C LYS A 58 -10.01 -12.08 -10.99
N SER A 59 -9.95 -13.32 -10.49
CA SER A 59 -10.44 -14.50 -11.19
C SER A 59 -11.96 -14.46 -11.37
N SER A 60 -12.69 -14.03 -10.34
CA SER A 60 -14.15 -13.88 -10.38
C SER A 60 -14.58 -12.79 -11.36
N TYR A 61 -13.90 -11.64 -11.34
CA TYR A 61 -14.16 -10.56 -12.28
C TYR A 61 -13.95 -11.03 -13.73
N LYS A 62 -12.80 -11.66 -14.00
CA LYS A 62 -12.47 -12.18 -15.34
C LYS A 62 -13.52 -13.17 -15.86
N ALA A 63 -14.12 -13.96 -14.98
CA ALA A 63 -15.12 -14.97 -15.37
C ALA A 63 -16.45 -14.36 -15.84
N VAL A 64 -16.80 -13.13 -15.35
CA VAL A 64 -18.07 -12.48 -15.65
C VAL A 64 -17.99 -11.31 -16.61
N SER A 65 -16.78 -10.76 -16.83
CA SER A 65 -16.54 -9.54 -17.59
C SER A 65 -16.05 -9.78 -19.04
N LEU A 66 -16.32 -10.95 -19.62
CA LEU A 66 -15.81 -11.32 -20.95
C LEU A 66 -16.28 -10.40 -22.08
N GLN A 67 -17.42 -9.75 -21.92
CA GLN A 67 -17.98 -8.81 -22.88
C GLN A 67 -17.68 -7.34 -22.54
N GLU A 68 -17.04 -7.08 -21.40
CA GLU A 68 -16.67 -5.74 -20.99
C GLU A 68 -15.40 -5.27 -21.70
N GLU A 69 -15.27 -3.96 -21.88
CA GLU A 69 -14.05 -3.37 -22.45
C GLU A 69 -12.82 -3.76 -21.61
N ILE A 70 -12.92 -3.64 -20.29
CA ILE A 70 -11.93 -4.16 -19.33
C ILE A 70 -12.44 -5.51 -18.83
N HIS A 71 -11.81 -6.60 -19.23
CA HIS A 71 -12.21 -7.97 -18.88
C HIS A 71 -11.19 -8.71 -17.99
N ASP A 72 -10.05 -8.10 -17.69
CA ASP A 72 -9.01 -8.62 -16.79
C ASP A 72 -8.19 -7.46 -16.22
N PHE A 73 -7.50 -7.67 -15.10
CA PHE A 73 -6.60 -6.68 -14.52
C PHE A 73 -5.36 -7.31 -13.88
N ALA A 74 -4.29 -6.53 -13.75
CA ALA A 74 -3.12 -6.91 -12.96
C ALA A 74 -3.37 -6.61 -11.49
N VAL A 75 -3.15 -7.58 -10.61
CA VAL A 75 -3.20 -7.37 -9.15
C VAL A 75 -2.16 -6.30 -8.77
N TYR A 76 -2.58 -5.36 -7.94
CA TYR A 76 -1.72 -4.28 -7.46
C TYR A 76 -0.64 -4.80 -6.51
N PRO A 77 0.43 -4.04 -6.29
CA PRO A 77 1.45 -4.40 -5.32
C PRO A 77 0.87 -4.41 -3.90
N LEU A 78 1.56 -5.10 -3.00
CA LEU A 78 1.33 -4.95 -1.57
C LEU A 78 1.70 -3.53 -1.16
N GLU A 79 0.89 -2.95 -0.29
CA GLU A 79 1.16 -1.68 0.39
C GLU A 79 1.08 -1.91 1.90
N GLY A 80 1.83 -1.13 2.67
CA GLY A 80 1.78 -1.14 4.13
C GLY A 80 1.62 0.27 4.68
N ILE A 81 0.75 0.43 5.67
CA ILE A 81 0.70 1.60 6.54
C ILE A 81 1.45 1.25 7.81
N TRP A 82 2.43 2.07 8.16
CA TRP A 82 3.28 1.88 9.32
C TRP A 82 3.20 3.09 10.23
N THR A 83 2.85 2.86 11.47
CA THR A 83 2.80 3.95 12.45
C THR A 83 4.22 4.35 12.86
N LYS A 84 4.50 5.66 12.87
CA LYS A 84 5.78 6.18 13.35
C LYS A 84 5.88 5.91 14.85
N ILE A 85 6.88 5.14 15.23
CA ILE A 85 7.20 4.93 16.65
C ILE A 85 8.00 6.14 17.13
N ASN A 86 7.48 6.83 18.15
CA ASN A 86 8.21 7.89 18.82
C ASN A 86 9.24 7.25 19.77
N GLY A 87 10.52 7.46 19.50
CA GLY A 87 11.64 6.95 20.32
C GLY A 87 12.88 6.64 19.49
N ASP A 88 14.02 6.58 20.15
CA ASP A 88 15.34 6.38 19.51
C ASP A 88 15.60 4.92 19.10
N TYR A 89 14.74 3.98 19.51
CA TYR A 89 14.90 2.56 19.22
C TYR A 89 13.63 1.96 18.61
N LEU A 90 13.76 1.44 17.38
CA LEU A 90 12.71 0.74 16.69
C LEU A 90 12.58 -0.70 17.20
N ASP A 91 11.62 -0.93 18.10
CA ASP A 91 11.27 -2.29 18.53
C ASP A 91 10.31 -2.91 17.50
N LYS A 92 10.84 -3.70 16.57
CA LYS A 92 10.06 -4.35 15.51
C LYS A 92 8.94 -5.25 16.06
N ALA A 93 9.06 -5.77 17.28
CA ALA A 93 8.04 -6.60 17.92
C ALA A 93 6.79 -5.82 18.32
N LYS A 94 6.88 -4.50 18.44
CA LYS A 94 5.77 -3.61 18.83
C LYS A 94 5.15 -2.84 17.67
N LEU A 95 5.62 -3.07 16.45
CA LEU A 95 5.08 -2.40 15.27
C LEU A 95 3.58 -2.72 15.12
N GLU A 96 2.80 -1.68 14.88
CA GLU A 96 1.42 -1.79 14.41
C GLU A 96 1.39 -1.42 12.95
N TYR A 97 0.73 -2.26 12.16
CA TYR A 97 0.67 -2.09 10.73
C TYR A 97 -0.71 -2.45 10.15
N THR A 98 -1.00 -1.89 9.02
CA THR A 98 -2.10 -2.35 8.16
C THR A 98 -1.53 -2.60 6.77
N ILE A 99 -1.56 -3.85 6.31
CA ILE A 99 -1.18 -4.20 4.95
C ILE A 99 -2.41 -4.27 4.06
N MET A 100 -2.24 -3.90 2.79
CA MET A 100 -3.36 -3.74 1.88
C MET A 100 -2.96 -3.97 0.42
N ILE A 101 -3.96 -4.28 -0.40
CA ILE A 101 -3.84 -4.37 -1.85
C ILE A 101 -4.96 -3.53 -2.47
N ARG A 102 -4.57 -2.52 -3.27
CA ARG A 102 -5.52 -1.70 -4.00
C ARG A 102 -6.37 -2.57 -4.93
N GLN A 103 -7.64 -2.20 -5.04
CA GLN A 103 -8.55 -2.75 -6.03
C GLN A 103 -8.81 -1.70 -7.11
N PRO A 104 -8.95 -2.09 -8.40
CA PRO A 104 -9.38 -1.17 -9.45
C PRO A 104 -10.73 -0.52 -9.10
N ASP A 105 -10.97 0.69 -9.59
CA ASP A 105 -12.17 1.46 -9.27
C ASP A 105 -13.47 0.80 -9.77
N PHE A 106 -13.38 -0.11 -10.75
CA PHE A 106 -14.51 -0.92 -11.23
C PHE A 106 -14.79 -2.18 -10.38
N ILE A 107 -14.01 -2.45 -9.32
CA ILE A 107 -14.27 -3.54 -8.37
C ILE A 107 -15.07 -3.00 -7.19
N SER A 108 -16.28 -3.50 -7.04
CA SER A 108 -17.17 -3.14 -5.92
C SER A 108 -16.92 -4.01 -4.69
N GLU A 109 -17.39 -3.52 -3.54
CA GLU A 109 -17.39 -4.30 -2.29
C GLU A 109 -18.16 -5.61 -2.43
N GLU A 110 -19.29 -5.61 -3.17
CA GLU A 110 -20.08 -6.81 -3.43
C GLU A 110 -19.28 -7.89 -4.17
N MET A 111 -18.48 -7.47 -5.19
CA MET A 111 -17.59 -8.39 -5.90
C MET A 111 -16.52 -8.99 -4.99
N VAL A 112 -15.97 -8.18 -4.09
CA VAL A 112 -14.98 -8.64 -3.09
C VAL A 112 -15.63 -9.63 -2.12
N ASN A 113 -16.81 -9.34 -1.59
CA ASN A 113 -17.54 -10.21 -0.67
C ASN A 113 -17.90 -11.56 -1.32
N LYS A 114 -18.31 -11.55 -2.59
CA LYS A 114 -18.54 -12.78 -3.36
C LYS A 114 -17.27 -13.61 -3.51
N ALA A 115 -16.14 -12.98 -3.84
CA ALA A 115 -14.86 -13.66 -3.95
C ALA A 115 -14.41 -14.21 -2.60
N LEU A 116 -14.60 -13.46 -1.51
CA LEU A 116 -14.29 -13.88 -0.15
C LEU A 116 -15.06 -15.17 0.23
N GLY A 117 -16.35 -15.22 -0.07
CA GLY A 117 -17.16 -16.42 0.14
C GLY A 117 -16.61 -17.65 -0.58
N MET A 118 -16.12 -17.49 -1.82
CA MET A 118 -15.49 -18.58 -2.56
C MET A 118 -14.16 -19.03 -1.99
N VAL A 119 -13.32 -18.08 -1.53
CA VAL A 119 -12.01 -18.41 -0.93
C VAL A 119 -12.20 -19.15 0.39
N ARG A 120 -13.15 -18.74 1.23
CA ARG A 120 -13.49 -19.41 2.50
C ARG A 120 -13.77 -20.93 2.30
N ILE A 121 -14.44 -21.28 1.22
CA ILE A 121 -14.75 -22.68 0.89
C ILE A 121 -13.53 -23.41 0.34
N LYS A 122 -12.80 -22.79 -0.60
CA LYS A 122 -11.70 -23.45 -1.33
C LYS A 122 -10.40 -23.53 -0.53
N LYS A 123 -10.11 -22.53 0.29
CA LYS A 123 -8.90 -22.40 1.10
C LYS A 123 -9.24 -21.74 2.44
N PRO A 124 -9.88 -22.46 3.36
CA PRO A 124 -10.23 -21.94 4.66
C PRO A 124 -9.01 -21.34 5.37
N ASN A 125 -9.14 -20.10 5.82
CA ASN A 125 -8.11 -19.40 6.58
C ASN A 125 -8.80 -18.39 7.51
N PRO A 126 -8.61 -18.48 8.85
CA PRO A 126 -9.23 -17.56 9.80
C PRO A 126 -8.94 -16.08 9.52
N LEU A 127 -7.76 -15.75 8.99
CA LEU A 127 -7.37 -14.39 8.66
C LEU A 127 -8.24 -13.75 7.57
N LEU A 128 -8.99 -14.53 6.79
CA LEU A 128 -9.93 -14.00 5.80
C LEU A 128 -11.07 -13.20 6.45
N GLU A 129 -11.40 -13.51 7.71
CA GLU A 129 -12.43 -12.79 8.47
C GLU A 129 -11.97 -11.41 8.94
N GLU A 130 -10.67 -11.19 8.98
CA GLU A 130 -10.05 -9.93 9.40
C GLU A 130 -9.83 -8.98 8.20
N ILE A 131 -10.12 -9.42 6.97
CA ILE A 131 -9.94 -8.58 5.77
C ILE A 131 -11.18 -7.72 5.56
N HIS A 132 -10.96 -6.42 5.38
CA HIS A 132 -12.00 -5.43 5.12
C HIS A 132 -11.81 -4.77 3.76
N PHE A 133 -12.93 -4.42 3.10
CA PHE A 133 -12.92 -3.52 1.94
C PHE A 133 -13.11 -2.09 2.45
N VAL A 134 -12.19 -1.20 2.07
CA VAL A 134 -12.18 0.19 2.58
C VAL A 134 -11.80 1.15 1.45
N THR A 135 -12.51 2.27 1.39
CA THR A 135 -12.13 3.40 0.55
C THR A 135 -11.32 4.40 1.38
N MET A 136 -10.12 4.73 0.92
CA MET A 136 -9.24 5.70 1.57
C MET A 136 -8.96 6.88 0.64
N GLN A 137 -8.93 8.09 1.21
CA GLN A 137 -8.52 9.31 0.52
C GLN A 137 -7.37 9.95 1.30
N ASN A 138 -6.18 10.02 0.69
CA ASN A 138 -4.99 10.58 1.33
C ASN A 138 -4.75 12.05 0.99
N GLY A 139 -5.34 12.57 -0.11
CA GLY A 139 -5.17 13.96 -0.51
C GLY A 139 -3.73 14.30 -0.89
N LEU A 140 -3.23 15.44 -0.40
CA LEU A 140 -1.88 15.90 -0.70
C LEU A 140 -0.84 15.08 0.07
N CYS A 141 0.14 14.56 -0.66
CA CYS A 141 1.21 13.73 -0.11
C CYS A 141 2.58 14.19 -0.62
N VAL A 142 3.62 13.88 0.13
CA VAL A 142 5.00 13.83 -0.36
C VAL A 142 5.37 12.37 -0.57
N GLU A 143 6.05 12.09 -1.68
CA GLU A 143 6.54 10.74 -1.99
C GLU A 143 7.95 10.74 -2.55
N VAL A 144 8.62 9.59 -2.44
CA VAL A 144 9.93 9.33 -3.06
C VAL A 144 10.03 7.85 -3.44
N LEU A 145 10.74 7.53 -4.51
CA LEU A 145 11.18 6.16 -4.79
C LEU A 145 12.46 5.88 -4.00
N HIS A 146 12.34 5.06 -2.96
CA HIS A 146 13.47 4.47 -2.25
C HIS A 146 14.00 3.27 -3.04
N VAL A 147 15.32 3.22 -3.24
CA VAL A 147 16.03 2.09 -3.86
C VAL A 147 17.06 1.61 -2.87
N GLY A 148 16.86 0.44 -2.30
CA GLY A 148 17.72 -0.11 -1.27
C GLY A 148 17.00 -1.01 -0.27
N ALA A 149 17.68 -1.37 0.81
CA ALA A 149 17.10 -2.14 1.91
C ALA A 149 16.12 -1.29 2.73
N PHE A 150 15.14 -1.91 3.33
CA PHE A 150 14.19 -1.23 4.23
C PHE A 150 14.89 -0.52 5.40
N ASP A 151 16.00 -1.07 5.89
CA ASP A 151 16.77 -0.46 6.98
C ASP A 151 17.46 0.87 6.56
N ASP A 152 17.55 1.17 5.25
CA ASP A 152 18.11 2.41 4.69
C ASP A 152 17.03 3.49 4.42
N GLU A 153 15.74 3.20 4.62
CA GLU A 153 14.62 4.13 4.40
C GLU A 153 14.71 5.44 5.21
N PRO A 154 15.28 5.46 6.43
CA PRO A 154 15.46 6.71 7.18
C PRO A 154 16.14 7.83 6.38
N VAL A 155 17.10 7.51 5.52
CA VAL A 155 17.78 8.48 4.64
C VAL A 155 16.82 9.10 3.62
N SER A 156 15.86 8.31 3.13
CA SER A 156 14.82 8.78 2.20
C SER A 156 13.77 9.63 2.91
N PHE A 157 13.39 9.26 4.12
CA PHE A 157 12.48 10.05 4.94
C PHE A 157 13.07 11.40 5.32
N GLU A 158 14.34 11.46 5.66
CA GLU A 158 15.02 12.73 5.94
C GLU A 158 14.94 13.70 4.74
N LYS A 159 15.18 13.20 3.52
CA LYS A 159 15.04 14.01 2.29
C LYS A 159 13.59 14.49 2.09
N MET A 160 12.61 13.64 2.37
CA MET A 160 11.20 14.01 2.27
C MET A 160 10.83 15.07 3.32
N ASP A 161 11.33 14.97 4.54
CA ASP A 161 11.07 15.93 5.61
C ASP A 161 11.72 17.29 5.30
N GLN A 162 12.95 17.31 4.79
CA GLN A 162 13.62 18.53 4.31
C GLN A 162 12.85 19.18 3.15
N PHE A 163 12.37 18.38 2.20
CA PHE A 163 11.53 18.86 1.11
C PHE A 163 10.22 19.48 1.63
N SER A 164 9.54 18.81 2.55
CA SER A 164 8.29 19.31 3.15
C SER A 164 8.52 20.64 3.87
N ALA A 165 9.55 20.73 4.71
CA ALA A 165 9.89 21.98 5.43
C ALA A 165 10.20 23.14 4.46
N ALA A 166 10.97 22.88 3.39
CA ALA A 166 11.29 23.90 2.37
C ALA A 166 10.06 24.41 1.61
N HIS A 167 8.95 23.64 1.60
CA HIS A 167 7.70 24.02 0.93
C HIS A 167 6.60 24.49 1.91
N GLY A 168 6.94 24.73 3.18
CA GLY A 168 5.96 25.14 4.20
C GLY A 168 4.92 24.08 4.52
N LEU A 169 5.30 22.83 4.41
CA LEU A 169 4.44 21.67 4.66
C LEU A 169 4.87 20.93 5.93
N ARG A 170 3.91 20.30 6.59
CA ARG A 170 4.16 19.35 7.68
C ARG A 170 3.38 18.06 7.43
N ARG A 171 3.82 16.96 8.02
CA ARG A 171 3.06 15.71 8.04
C ARG A 171 1.72 15.94 8.75
N SER A 172 0.63 15.50 8.14
CA SER A 172 -0.70 15.57 8.74
C SER A 172 -1.01 14.36 9.63
N GLU A 173 -0.25 13.26 9.45
CA GLU A 173 -0.48 11.99 10.14
C GLU A 173 0.80 11.45 10.78
N ASN A 174 0.66 10.58 11.78
CA ASN A 174 1.77 9.93 12.47
C ASN A 174 2.19 8.60 11.83
N TYR A 175 1.69 8.30 10.64
CA TYR A 175 2.05 7.10 9.88
C TYR A 175 2.60 7.46 8.50
N HIS A 176 3.22 6.50 7.86
CA HIS A 176 3.61 6.57 6.45
C HIS A 176 3.12 5.33 5.71
N ARG A 177 3.14 5.41 4.40
CA ARG A 177 2.80 4.31 3.49
C ARG A 177 4.02 3.86 2.73
N GLU A 178 4.18 2.55 2.63
CA GLU A 178 5.16 1.88 1.80
C GLU A 178 4.43 1.11 0.69
N ILE A 179 4.87 1.28 -0.55
CA ILE A 179 4.31 0.56 -1.71
C ILE A 179 5.43 -0.29 -2.28
N TYR A 180 5.33 -1.60 -2.16
CA TYR A 180 6.39 -2.55 -2.49
C TYR A 180 6.37 -2.92 -3.97
N LEU A 181 7.14 -2.19 -4.79
CA LEU A 181 7.21 -2.43 -6.25
C LEU A 181 8.06 -3.65 -6.61
N SER A 182 8.95 -4.07 -5.71
CA SER A 182 9.81 -5.23 -5.81
C SER A 182 9.38 -6.34 -4.85
N ASN A 183 9.54 -7.58 -5.26
CA ASN A 183 9.37 -8.72 -4.37
C ASN A 183 10.67 -8.97 -3.60
N ALA A 184 10.67 -8.70 -2.29
CA ALA A 184 11.84 -8.84 -1.42
C ALA A 184 12.40 -10.28 -1.35
N ASN A 185 11.59 -11.30 -1.67
CA ASN A 185 12.04 -12.69 -1.71
C ASN A 185 12.75 -13.07 -3.03
N ARG A 186 12.74 -12.17 -4.04
CA ARG A 186 13.27 -12.44 -5.39
C ARG A 186 14.30 -11.44 -5.86
N VAL A 187 14.41 -10.31 -5.19
CA VAL A 187 15.28 -9.20 -5.58
C VAL A 187 16.28 -8.97 -4.46
N GLU A 188 17.55 -8.73 -4.82
CA GLU A 188 18.57 -8.34 -3.85
C GLU A 188 18.17 -7.09 -3.08
N LYS A 189 18.47 -7.04 -1.78
CA LYS A 189 18.08 -5.93 -0.89
C LYS A 189 18.48 -4.56 -1.44
N SER A 190 19.70 -4.44 -2.00
CA SER A 190 20.21 -3.20 -2.58
C SER A 190 19.46 -2.71 -3.84
N LYS A 191 18.61 -3.56 -4.43
CA LYS A 191 17.84 -3.28 -5.65
C LYS A 191 16.33 -3.23 -5.41
N LEU A 192 15.89 -3.33 -4.16
CA LEU A 192 14.48 -3.19 -3.82
C LEU A 192 13.99 -1.79 -4.19
N ASN A 193 12.76 -1.73 -4.67
CA ASN A 193 12.09 -0.48 -5.02
C ASN A 193 10.82 -0.36 -4.18
N THR A 194 10.78 0.65 -3.33
CA THR A 194 9.65 0.97 -2.47
C THR A 194 9.27 2.44 -2.67
N ILE A 195 8.00 2.73 -2.92
CA ILE A 195 7.54 4.11 -2.83
C ILE A 195 7.24 4.40 -1.36
N LEU A 196 7.92 5.38 -0.80
CA LEU A 196 7.63 5.94 0.51
C LEU A 196 6.73 7.14 0.33
N ARG A 197 5.65 7.23 1.11
CA ARG A 197 4.64 8.28 0.98
C ARG A 197 4.06 8.63 2.34
N TYR A 198 3.83 9.92 2.61
CA TYR A 198 3.05 10.38 3.74
C TYR A 198 2.20 11.59 3.36
N SER A 199 1.05 11.74 4.02
CA SER A 199 0.15 12.89 3.85
C SER A 199 0.74 14.14 4.47
N VAL A 200 0.49 15.29 3.84
CA VAL A 200 0.98 16.60 4.29
C VAL A 200 -0.14 17.64 4.26
N GLU A 201 0.03 18.65 5.09
CA GLU A 201 -0.79 19.86 5.11
C GLU A 201 0.06 21.12 5.13
N GLN A 202 -0.50 22.24 4.73
CA GLN A 202 0.15 23.54 4.80
C GLN A 202 0.34 23.95 6.26
N ILE A 203 1.52 24.47 6.59
CA ILE A 203 1.74 25.12 7.88
C ILE A 203 0.99 26.46 7.84
N PRO A 204 0.05 26.73 8.79
CA PRO A 204 -0.65 28.01 8.84
C PRO A 204 0.33 29.17 8.93
N VAL A 205 0.16 30.18 8.07
CA VAL A 205 0.94 31.42 8.13
C VAL A 205 0.59 32.15 9.45
N GLY A 206 1.53 32.20 10.38
CA GLY A 206 1.33 32.88 11.68
C GLY A 206 1.51 31.97 12.93
N SER A 207 1.96 30.73 12.79
CA SER A 207 2.27 29.86 13.93
C SER A 207 3.78 29.92 14.24
N VAL A 208 4.29 31.05 14.67
CA VAL A 208 5.63 31.23 15.26
C VAL A 208 5.46 31.81 16.66
#